data_8d8b6a642b081f965de1080f960cdc91
#
_entry.id   8d8b6a642b081f965de1080f960cdc91
#
_cell.length_a   1.000
_cell.length_b   1.000
_cell.length_c   1.000
_cell.angle_alpha   90.00
_cell.angle_beta   90.00
_cell.angle_gamma   90.00
#
_symmetry.space_group_name_H-M   'P 1'
#
loop_
_entity.id
_entity.type
_entity.pdbx_description
1 polymer ?
#
loop_
_entity_poly.entity_id
_entity_poly.type
_entity_poly.pdbx_seq_one_letter_code
_entity_poly.pdbx_strand_id
1 'polypeptide(L)'
;MLALRRPAGRFARVGHRGASALAPENTLEALQLAVELGCDMLEFDVLDLVDGTVVLVHELRRSERREGLDALRARTPTLATLDEALAFCAKELPGIGLQVDLKRRGLERAVVDALRRHGVFERSWVSTFDSGGLRRMAELAPDLPRSYTLPRDRFGISKSGPLAPVVRGALALLGASLPRRLPALLQRSRADAFTLHHSVASPAAIARAHELGAPVYVWTVDDPALVERLVRAGADGIITNDPRVFTGLTA
;
A
#
# COMPACT_ATOMS: atom_id res chain seq x y z
N MET A 1 13.35 -11.66 7.04
CA MET A 1 11.93 -11.38 6.71
C MET A 1 11.50 -10.06 7.33
N LEU A 2 10.78 -9.22 6.60
CA LEU A 2 10.35 -7.90 7.04
C LEU A 2 9.38 -8.00 8.24
N ALA A 3 9.70 -7.32 9.34
CA ALA A 3 8.81 -7.23 10.50
C ALA A 3 7.81 -6.08 10.28
N LEU A 4 6.54 -6.40 10.06
CA LEU A 4 5.47 -5.41 9.91
C LEU A 4 4.99 -4.86 11.24
N ARG A 5 5.06 -5.65 12.32
CA ARG A 5 4.73 -5.19 13.67
C ARG A 5 5.83 -4.32 14.22
N ARG A 6 5.47 -3.17 14.75
CA ARG A 6 6.43 -2.23 15.37
C ARG A 6 6.33 -2.27 16.90
N PRO A 7 7.43 -2.01 17.61
CA PRO A 7 7.38 -1.80 19.05
C PRO A 7 6.44 -0.64 19.42
N ALA A 8 5.91 -0.67 20.64
CA ALA A 8 5.05 0.40 21.13
C ALA A 8 5.75 1.77 21.04
N GLY A 9 5.03 2.75 20.51
CA GLY A 9 5.53 4.10 20.29
C GLY A 9 6.39 4.29 19.04
N ARG A 10 6.65 3.22 18.28
CA ARG A 10 7.31 3.30 16.96
C ARG A 10 6.35 2.95 15.84
N PHE A 11 6.54 3.55 14.68
CA PHE A 11 5.74 3.28 13.48
C PHE A 11 6.61 3.35 12.22
N ALA A 12 6.19 2.67 11.15
CA ALA A 12 6.82 2.77 9.85
C ALA A 12 6.32 4.03 9.12
N ARG A 13 7.24 4.81 8.58
CA ARG A 13 6.98 5.96 7.71
C ARG A 13 6.96 5.46 6.29
N VAL A 14 5.81 5.48 5.63
CA VAL A 14 5.64 4.89 4.29
C VAL A 14 5.27 5.97 3.28
N GLY A 15 6.09 6.11 2.24
CA GLY A 15 5.79 6.99 1.11
C GLY A 15 4.76 6.34 0.18
N HIS A 16 3.57 6.94 0.04
CA HIS A 16 2.47 6.47 -0.81
C HIS A 16 2.75 6.80 -2.26
N ARG A 17 3.02 5.79 -3.08
CA ARG A 17 3.51 5.94 -4.45
C ARG A 17 4.78 6.79 -4.52
N GLY A 18 5.63 6.66 -3.49
CA GLY A 18 6.72 7.57 -3.18
C GLY A 18 6.25 8.83 -2.45
N ALA A 19 6.91 9.96 -2.68
CA ALA A 19 6.50 11.28 -2.18
C ALA A 19 5.53 11.96 -3.18
N SER A 20 4.36 11.36 -3.40
CA SER A 20 3.44 11.69 -4.49
C SER A 20 2.81 13.09 -4.42
N ALA A 21 2.88 13.77 -3.27
CA ALA A 21 2.53 15.19 -3.17
C ALA A 21 3.61 16.14 -3.70
N LEU A 22 4.84 15.65 -3.93
CA LEU A 22 6.02 16.46 -4.24
C LEU A 22 6.66 16.11 -5.59
N ALA A 23 6.44 14.87 -6.07
CA ALA A 23 6.91 14.37 -7.36
C ALA A 23 5.80 13.53 -8.02
N PRO A 24 5.85 13.26 -9.34
CA PRO A 24 4.84 12.44 -10.00
C PRO A 24 4.74 11.04 -9.36
N GLU A 25 3.53 10.63 -9.01
CA GLU A 25 3.27 9.36 -8.32
C GLU A 25 3.80 8.13 -9.09
N ASN A 26 4.23 7.09 -8.37
CA ASN A 26 4.70 5.83 -8.95
C ASN A 26 5.92 5.99 -9.90
N THR A 27 6.75 7.02 -9.70
CA THR A 27 8.00 7.23 -10.44
C THR A 27 9.22 6.96 -9.57
N LEU A 28 10.36 6.64 -10.19
CA LEU A 28 11.62 6.43 -9.46
C LEU A 28 12.04 7.69 -8.69
N GLU A 29 11.76 8.87 -9.25
CA GLU A 29 11.98 10.17 -8.59
C GLU A 29 11.17 10.29 -7.29
N ALA A 30 9.87 9.98 -7.33
CA ALA A 30 9.02 10.02 -6.15
C ALA A 30 9.46 9.01 -5.07
N LEU A 31 9.92 7.82 -5.48
CA LEU A 31 10.45 6.80 -4.57
C LEU A 31 11.75 7.29 -3.90
N GLN A 32 12.67 7.86 -4.66
CA GLN A 32 13.92 8.44 -4.15
C GLN A 32 13.62 9.56 -3.14
N LEU A 33 12.79 10.51 -3.54
CA LEU A 33 12.44 11.66 -2.71
C LEU A 33 11.80 11.25 -1.37
N ALA A 34 10.95 10.22 -1.37
CA ALA A 34 10.35 9.72 -0.13
C ALA A 34 11.42 9.22 0.87
N VAL A 35 12.45 8.55 0.40
CA VAL A 35 13.57 8.09 1.24
C VAL A 35 14.41 9.26 1.74
N GLU A 36 14.71 10.23 0.88
CA GLU A 36 15.43 11.46 1.26
C GLU A 36 14.69 12.25 2.34
N LEU A 37 13.36 12.19 2.34
CA LEU A 37 12.49 12.79 3.36
C LEU A 37 12.26 11.90 4.59
N GLY A 38 13.00 10.78 4.70
CA GLY A 38 13.04 9.94 5.90
C GLY A 38 11.96 8.87 5.99
N CYS A 39 11.40 8.40 4.85
CA CYS A 39 10.57 7.20 4.84
C CYS A 39 11.41 5.95 5.08
N ASP A 40 10.89 5.03 5.90
CA ASP A 40 11.47 3.71 6.18
C ASP A 40 11.04 2.68 5.14
N MET A 41 9.93 2.95 4.47
CA MET A 41 9.29 2.06 3.50
C MET A 41 8.70 2.87 2.34
N LEU A 42 8.57 2.22 1.20
CA LEU A 42 7.93 2.75 0.01
C LEU A 42 6.71 1.90 -0.34
N GLU A 43 5.63 2.54 -0.69
CA GLU A 43 4.48 1.89 -1.30
C GLU A 43 4.38 2.33 -2.76
N PHE A 44 4.06 1.40 -3.65
CA PHE A 44 3.74 1.67 -5.04
C PHE A 44 2.75 0.68 -5.63
N ASP A 45 1.96 1.20 -6.56
CA ASP A 45 0.89 0.46 -7.24
C ASP A 45 1.41 -0.28 -8.46
N VAL A 46 0.91 -1.50 -8.70
CA VAL A 46 1.26 -2.25 -9.90
C VAL A 46 0.03 -2.72 -10.68
N LEU A 47 0.12 -2.57 -12.00
CA LEU A 47 -0.80 -3.11 -13.00
C LEU A 47 -0.02 -3.75 -14.15
N ASP A 48 -0.64 -4.69 -14.85
CA ASP A 48 -0.09 -5.27 -16.07
C ASP A 48 -0.70 -4.66 -17.33
N LEU A 49 0.08 -4.62 -18.36
CA LEU A 49 -0.35 -4.44 -19.75
C LEU A 49 -0.82 -5.78 -20.33
N VAL A 50 -1.42 -5.74 -21.51
CA VAL A 50 -1.96 -6.97 -22.18
C VAL A 50 -0.85 -7.91 -22.61
N ASP A 51 0.36 -7.41 -22.86
CA ASP A 51 1.55 -8.20 -23.18
C ASP A 51 2.22 -8.85 -21.94
N GLY A 52 1.68 -8.60 -20.76
CA GLY A 52 2.22 -9.11 -19.49
C GLY A 52 3.25 -8.22 -18.81
N THR A 53 3.65 -7.11 -19.41
CA THR A 53 4.54 -6.12 -18.77
C THR A 53 3.87 -5.53 -17.55
N VAL A 54 4.51 -5.61 -16.39
CA VAL A 54 4.00 -5.00 -15.14
C VAL A 54 4.61 -3.61 -14.98
N VAL A 55 3.75 -2.61 -14.81
CA VAL A 55 4.13 -1.19 -14.69
C VAL A 55 3.68 -0.60 -13.37
N LEU A 56 4.38 0.45 -12.91
CA LEU A 56 4.01 1.23 -11.74
C LEU A 56 2.97 2.26 -12.12
N VAL A 57 1.72 2.01 -11.78
CA VAL A 57 0.62 2.94 -12.04
C VAL A 57 -0.59 2.61 -11.19
N HIS A 58 -1.30 3.63 -10.72
CA HIS A 58 -2.49 3.43 -9.90
C HIS A 58 -3.70 2.92 -10.71
N GLU A 59 -3.89 3.47 -11.90
CA GLU A 59 -5.05 3.17 -12.75
C GLU A 59 -4.69 3.29 -14.22
N LEU A 60 -5.16 2.35 -15.03
CA LEU A 60 -5.11 2.40 -16.48
C LEU A 60 -6.50 2.08 -17.04
N ARG A 61 -6.91 2.84 -18.05
CA ARG A 61 -8.09 2.49 -18.84
C ARG A 61 -7.86 1.18 -19.58
N ARG A 62 -8.94 0.47 -19.87
CA ARG A 62 -8.85 -0.80 -20.61
C ARG A 62 -8.19 -0.65 -22.00
N SER A 63 -8.37 0.49 -22.66
CA SER A 63 -7.68 0.83 -23.91
C SER A 63 -6.18 0.98 -23.70
N GLU A 64 -5.77 1.74 -22.69
CA GLU A 64 -4.35 2.02 -22.38
C GLU A 64 -3.57 0.75 -22.08
N ARG A 65 -4.19 -0.20 -21.37
CA ARG A 65 -3.57 -1.50 -21.12
C ARG A 65 -3.25 -2.32 -22.38
N ARG A 66 -3.90 -2.01 -23.53
CA ARG A 66 -3.68 -2.68 -24.80
C ARG A 66 -2.63 -2.02 -25.69
N GLU A 67 -2.19 -0.83 -25.35
CA GLU A 67 -1.30 -0.03 -26.19
C GLU A 67 0.17 -0.48 -26.13
N GLY A 68 0.57 -1.21 -25.08
CA GLY A 68 1.97 -1.57 -24.84
C GLY A 68 2.80 -0.45 -24.20
N LEU A 69 3.99 -0.81 -23.72
CA LEU A 69 4.84 0.06 -22.90
C LEU A 69 5.32 1.31 -23.66
N ASP A 70 5.78 1.15 -24.90
CA ASP A 70 6.36 2.25 -25.68
C ASP A 70 5.32 3.35 -25.99
N ALA A 71 4.09 2.95 -26.33
CA ALA A 71 3.01 3.89 -26.57
C ALA A 71 2.60 4.66 -25.30
N LEU A 72 2.62 3.99 -24.15
CA LEU A 72 2.36 4.64 -22.86
C LEU A 72 3.50 5.59 -22.49
N ARG A 73 4.75 5.21 -22.68
CA ARG A 73 5.92 6.04 -22.42
C ARG A 73 6.01 7.27 -23.32
N ALA A 74 5.52 7.20 -24.53
CA ALA A 74 5.42 8.37 -25.41
C ALA A 74 4.59 9.51 -24.78
N ARG A 75 3.62 9.18 -23.92
CA ARG A 75 2.77 10.14 -23.19
C ARG A 75 3.19 10.36 -21.75
N THR A 76 3.81 9.35 -21.14
CA THR A 76 4.25 9.37 -19.74
C THR A 76 5.68 8.83 -19.68
N PRO A 77 6.68 9.65 -20.03
CA PRO A 77 8.08 9.20 -20.14
C PRO A 77 8.65 8.64 -18.83
N THR A 78 8.10 9.04 -17.70
CA THR A 78 8.50 8.59 -16.35
C THR A 78 7.87 7.26 -15.93
N LEU A 79 7.02 6.65 -16.78
CA LEU A 79 6.38 5.35 -16.48
C LEU A 79 7.45 4.26 -16.31
N ALA A 80 7.57 3.74 -15.09
CA ALA A 80 8.48 2.67 -14.77
C ALA A 80 7.81 1.31 -14.88
N THR A 81 8.56 0.29 -15.29
CA THR A 81 8.16 -1.10 -15.11
C THR A 81 8.49 -1.56 -13.68
N LEU A 82 7.84 -2.65 -13.24
CA LEU A 82 8.16 -3.27 -11.95
C LEU A 82 9.64 -3.68 -11.88
N ASP A 83 10.20 -4.23 -12.95
CA ASP A 83 11.60 -4.63 -13.00
C ASP A 83 12.55 -3.45 -12.85
N GLU A 84 12.29 -2.32 -13.52
CA GLU A 84 13.08 -1.10 -13.38
C GLU A 84 13.01 -0.53 -11.96
N ALA A 85 11.82 -0.49 -11.38
CA ALA A 85 11.63 0.02 -10.02
C ALA A 85 12.31 -0.88 -8.98
N LEU A 86 12.21 -2.19 -9.10
CA LEU A 86 12.87 -3.12 -8.17
C LEU A 86 14.38 -3.12 -8.34
N ALA A 87 14.90 -3.02 -9.57
CA ALA A 87 16.32 -2.86 -9.83
C ALA A 87 16.87 -1.56 -9.20
N PHE A 88 16.14 -0.45 -9.38
CA PHE A 88 16.45 0.82 -8.75
C PHE A 88 16.46 0.71 -7.22
N CYS A 89 15.38 0.17 -6.61
CA CYS A 89 15.31 -0.01 -5.17
C CYS A 89 16.40 -0.95 -4.63
N ALA A 90 16.79 -1.98 -5.38
CA ALA A 90 17.84 -2.90 -4.97
C ALA A 90 19.21 -2.20 -4.90
N LYS A 91 19.49 -1.35 -5.87
CA LYS A 91 20.81 -0.70 -6.04
C LYS A 91 20.91 0.60 -5.24
N GLU A 92 19.94 1.50 -5.38
CA GLU A 92 20.03 2.87 -4.87
C GLU A 92 19.39 3.04 -3.46
N LEU A 93 18.46 2.15 -3.07
CA LEU A 93 17.71 2.26 -1.81
C LEU A 93 17.87 0.98 -0.95
N PRO A 94 19.11 0.59 -0.60
CA PRO A 94 19.35 -0.59 0.22
C PRO A 94 18.73 -0.42 1.60
N GLY A 95 18.09 -1.49 2.12
CA GLY A 95 17.49 -1.49 3.47
C GLY A 95 16.07 -0.90 3.57
N ILE A 96 15.58 -0.20 2.55
CA ILE A 96 14.22 0.35 2.53
C ILE A 96 13.20 -0.78 2.31
N GLY A 97 12.15 -0.83 3.14
CA GLY A 97 11.04 -1.77 2.99
C GLY A 97 10.17 -1.44 1.76
N LEU A 98 9.63 -2.46 1.10
CA LEU A 98 8.82 -2.28 -0.11
C LEU A 98 7.41 -2.86 0.08
N GLN A 99 6.39 -2.04 -0.10
CA GLN A 99 4.99 -2.43 -0.20
C GLN A 99 4.55 -2.39 -1.66
N VAL A 100 4.24 -3.54 -2.23
CA VAL A 100 3.72 -3.64 -3.59
C VAL A 100 2.20 -3.82 -3.55
N ASP A 101 1.44 -2.81 -3.99
CA ASP A 101 -0.02 -2.87 -4.03
C ASP A 101 -0.55 -3.41 -5.36
N LEU A 102 -1.11 -4.62 -5.32
CA LEU A 102 -1.65 -5.27 -6.51
C LEU A 102 -3.06 -4.75 -6.81
N LYS A 103 -3.21 -4.00 -7.89
CA LYS A 103 -4.51 -3.41 -8.27
C LYS A 103 -5.50 -4.42 -8.86
N ARG A 104 -5.03 -5.59 -9.27
CA ARG A 104 -5.88 -6.67 -9.80
C ARG A 104 -5.29 -8.05 -9.56
N ARG A 105 -6.14 -9.08 -9.74
CA ARG A 105 -5.70 -10.48 -9.78
C ARG A 105 -4.89 -10.78 -11.04
N GLY A 106 -4.07 -11.81 -10.94
CA GLY A 106 -3.24 -12.34 -12.03
C GLY A 106 -1.81 -11.83 -12.02
N LEU A 107 -1.49 -10.86 -11.14
CA LEU A 107 -0.16 -10.28 -10.98
C LEU A 107 0.72 -11.07 -9.99
N GLU A 108 0.12 -11.95 -9.19
CA GLU A 108 0.74 -12.53 -8.00
C GLU A 108 2.06 -13.23 -8.33
N ARG A 109 2.08 -14.07 -9.38
CA ARG A 109 3.31 -14.76 -9.79
C ARG A 109 4.37 -13.81 -10.32
N ALA A 110 3.99 -12.90 -11.21
CA ALA A 110 4.93 -11.94 -11.79
C ALA A 110 5.60 -11.08 -10.71
N VAL A 111 4.82 -10.62 -9.71
CA VAL A 111 5.35 -9.85 -8.57
C VAL A 111 6.31 -10.69 -7.72
N VAL A 112 5.94 -11.92 -7.33
CA VAL A 112 6.81 -12.79 -6.54
C VAL A 112 8.11 -13.10 -7.27
N ASP A 113 8.04 -13.42 -8.56
CA ASP A 113 9.21 -13.75 -9.38
C ASP A 113 10.13 -12.54 -9.55
N ALA A 114 9.55 -11.33 -9.72
CA ALA A 114 10.32 -10.08 -9.80
C ALA A 114 11.01 -9.75 -8.47
N LEU A 115 10.31 -9.84 -7.33
CA LEU A 115 10.89 -9.61 -6.01
C LEU A 115 12.09 -10.53 -5.72
N ARG A 116 11.99 -11.80 -6.11
CA ARG A 116 13.09 -12.78 -5.97
C ARG A 116 14.25 -12.46 -6.92
N ARG A 117 13.95 -12.18 -8.18
CA ARG A 117 14.95 -11.88 -9.21
C ARG A 117 15.82 -10.68 -8.85
N HIS A 118 15.22 -9.65 -8.26
CA HIS A 118 15.95 -8.44 -7.84
C HIS A 118 16.50 -8.50 -6.40
N GLY A 119 16.36 -9.64 -5.70
CA GLY A 119 16.92 -9.82 -4.36
C GLY A 119 16.30 -8.97 -3.27
N VAL A 120 15.06 -8.49 -3.47
CA VAL A 120 14.36 -7.61 -2.53
C VAL A 120 13.22 -8.31 -1.78
N PHE A 121 13.02 -9.61 -2.00
CA PHE A 121 11.91 -10.38 -1.44
C PHE A 121 11.82 -10.28 0.09
N GLU A 122 12.95 -10.42 0.80
CA GLU A 122 12.99 -10.45 2.26
C GLU A 122 12.62 -9.13 2.94
N ARG A 123 12.67 -8.03 2.20
CA ARG A 123 12.29 -6.70 2.67
C ARG A 123 11.02 -6.16 2.01
N SER A 124 10.27 -7.05 1.37
CA SER A 124 9.02 -6.71 0.68
C SER A 124 7.81 -7.33 1.34
N TRP A 125 6.67 -6.73 1.11
CA TRP A 125 5.35 -7.26 1.40
C TRP A 125 4.36 -6.79 0.33
N VAL A 126 3.19 -7.44 0.28
CA VAL A 126 2.18 -7.11 -0.71
C VAL A 126 0.88 -6.66 -0.07
N SER A 127 0.16 -5.78 -0.76
CA SER A 127 -1.19 -5.39 -0.37
C SER A 127 -2.15 -5.47 -1.55
N THR A 128 -3.42 -5.68 -1.26
CA THR A 128 -4.49 -5.60 -2.27
C THR A 128 -5.87 -5.55 -1.61
N PHE A 129 -6.85 -4.99 -2.32
CA PHE A 129 -8.28 -5.04 -1.95
C PHE A 129 -8.93 -6.40 -2.28
N ASP A 130 -8.21 -7.33 -2.88
CA ASP A 130 -8.77 -8.60 -3.34
C ASP A 130 -8.34 -9.78 -2.46
N SER A 131 -9.27 -10.30 -1.68
CA SER A 131 -9.00 -11.45 -0.81
C SER A 131 -8.62 -12.72 -1.57
N GLY A 132 -9.02 -12.85 -2.83
CA GLY A 132 -8.64 -13.99 -3.68
C GLY A 132 -7.19 -13.91 -4.14
N GLY A 133 -6.73 -12.70 -4.49
CA GLY A 133 -5.32 -12.43 -4.78
C GLY A 133 -4.42 -12.73 -3.58
N LEU A 134 -4.83 -12.32 -2.36
CA LEU A 134 -4.07 -12.65 -1.15
C LEU A 134 -3.97 -14.15 -0.89
N ARG A 135 -5.06 -14.91 -1.09
CA ARG A 135 -4.99 -16.39 -0.98
C ARG A 135 -4.04 -17.00 -2.00
N ARG A 136 -4.09 -16.50 -3.25
CA ARG A 136 -3.17 -16.94 -4.29
C ARG A 136 -1.72 -16.62 -3.94
N MET A 137 -1.49 -15.44 -3.40
CA MET A 137 -0.17 -15.04 -2.92
C MET A 137 0.33 -15.95 -1.78
N ALA A 138 -0.56 -16.31 -0.83
CA ALA A 138 -0.25 -17.24 0.26
C ALA A 138 0.13 -18.66 -0.23
N GLU A 139 -0.37 -19.08 -1.38
CA GLU A 139 0.00 -20.34 -2.01
C GLU A 139 1.33 -20.27 -2.75
N LEU A 140 1.61 -19.14 -3.42
CA LEU A 140 2.81 -18.96 -4.23
C LEU A 140 4.05 -18.59 -3.39
N ALA A 141 3.86 -17.83 -2.34
CA ALA A 141 4.91 -17.31 -1.49
C ALA A 141 4.40 -17.20 -0.04
N PRO A 142 4.30 -18.33 0.71
CA PRO A 142 3.77 -18.32 2.07
C PRO A 142 4.55 -17.41 3.01
N ASP A 143 5.85 -17.23 2.75
CA ASP A 143 6.74 -16.39 3.56
C ASP A 143 6.69 -14.90 3.21
N LEU A 144 6.05 -14.51 2.10
CA LEU A 144 5.87 -13.09 1.75
C LEU A 144 4.71 -12.50 2.56
N PRO A 145 4.95 -11.51 3.44
CA PRO A 145 3.88 -10.88 4.21
C PRO A 145 2.83 -10.23 3.31
N ARG A 146 1.57 -10.33 3.71
CA ARG A 146 0.41 -9.88 2.93
C ARG A 146 -0.52 -9.03 3.78
N SER A 147 -1.02 -7.95 3.21
CA SER A 147 -1.99 -7.08 3.86
C SER A 147 -3.31 -6.99 3.10
N TYR A 148 -4.40 -7.05 3.84
CA TYR A 148 -5.72 -6.81 3.28
C TYR A 148 -6.09 -5.33 3.38
N THR A 149 -6.20 -4.66 2.22
CA THR A 149 -6.55 -3.24 2.15
C THR A 149 -8.05 -3.01 2.25
N LEU A 150 -8.48 -2.07 3.08
CA LEU A 150 -9.89 -1.75 3.35
C LEU A 150 -10.10 -0.23 3.55
N PRO A 151 -11.30 0.31 3.18
CA PRO A 151 -12.33 -0.32 2.35
C PRO A 151 -11.96 -0.29 0.87
N ARG A 152 -12.59 -1.14 0.07
CA ARG A 152 -12.51 -1.04 -1.38
C ARG A 152 -13.53 -0.02 -1.89
N ASP A 153 -13.08 1.09 -2.42
CA ASP A 153 -13.93 2.01 -3.19
C ASP A 153 -14.09 1.47 -4.63
N ARG A 154 -15.19 0.75 -4.87
CA ARG A 154 -15.45 0.12 -6.18
C ARG A 154 -15.92 1.10 -7.24
N PHE A 155 -16.37 2.28 -6.85
CA PHE A 155 -17.10 3.18 -7.73
C PHE A 155 -16.55 4.62 -7.71
N GLY A 156 -15.46 4.90 -7.00
CA GLY A 156 -14.93 6.25 -6.83
C GLY A 156 -15.90 7.20 -6.11
N ILE A 157 -16.85 6.64 -5.36
CA ILE A 157 -17.93 7.39 -4.71
C ILE A 157 -17.38 8.33 -3.62
N SER A 158 -16.22 8.02 -3.07
CA SER A 158 -15.54 8.87 -2.08
C SER A 158 -15.21 10.26 -2.62
N LYS A 159 -15.10 10.40 -3.96
CA LYS A 159 -14.84 11.67 -4.66
C LYS A 159 -16.13 12.42 -5.08
N SER A 160 -17.32 11.87 -4.80
CA SER A 160 -18.60 12.40 -5.29
C SER A 160 -19.18 13.45 -4.36
N GLY A 161 -19.07 14.74 -4.70
CA GLY A 161 -19.52 15.88 -3.92
C GLY A 161 -20.95 15.78 -3.33
N PRO A 162 -22.01 15.53 -4.11
CA PRO A 162 -23.38 15.50 -3.58
C PRO A 162 -23.68 14.30 -2.69
N LEU A 163 -22.96 13.18 -2.84
CA LEU A 163 -23.12 11.96 -2.05
C LEU A 163 -22.19 11.88 -0.83
N ALA A 164 -21.35 12.88 -0.61
CA ALA A 164 -20.36 12.89 0.47
C ALA A 164 -20.96 12.62 1.89
N PRO A 165 -22.15 13.14 2.27
CA PRO A 165 -22.76 12.80 3.57
C PRO A 165 -23.12 11.32 3.70
N VAL A 166 -23.67 10.71 2.63
CA VAL A 166 -24.05 9.29 2.60
C VAL A 166 -22.80 8.42 2.70
N VAL A 167 -21.77 8.75 1.95
CA VAL A 167 -20.48 8.05 1.98
C VAL A 167 -19.84 8.14 3.37
N ARG A 168 -19.84 9.31 3.99
CA ARG A 168 -19.34 9.47 5.37
C ARG A 168 -20.12 8.61 6.36
N GLY A 169 -21.45 8.58 6.26
CA GLY A 169 -22.28 7.72 7.09
C GLY A 169 -21.97 6.24 6.90
N ALA A 170 -21.82 5.79 5.65
CA ALA A 170 -21.45 4.41 5.33
C ALA A 170 -20.07 4.04 5.87
N LEU A 171 -19.09 4.93 5.74
CA LEU A 171 -17.73 4.73 6.29
C LEU A 171 -17.73 4.70 7.82
N ALA A 172 -18.54 5.54 8.47
CA ALA A 172 -18.69 5.52 9.92
C ALA A 172 -19.30 4.19 10.42
N LEU A 173 -20.35 3.69 9.76
CA LEU A 173 -20.95 2.39 10.04
C LEU A 173 -19.97 1.23 9.79
N LEU A 174 -19.22 1.30 8.70
CA LEU A 174 -18.17 0.33 8.40
C LEU A 174 -17.11 0.35 9.50
N GLY A 175 -16.60 1.51 9.88
CA GLY A 175 -15.61 1.68 10.94
C GLY A 175 -16.09 1.14 12.29
N ALA A 176 -17.36 1.42 12.66
CA ALA A 176 -17.94 0.91 13.89
C ALA A 176 -18.13 -0.63 13.90
N SER A 177 -18.42 -1.23 12.74
CA SER A 177 -18.57 -2.68 12.60
C SER A 177 -17.25 -3.44 12.36
N LEU A 178 -16.21 -2.73 11.94
CA LEU A 178 -14.94 -3.32 11.49
C LEU A 178 -14.28 -4.22 12.55
N PRO A 179 -14.19 -3.84 13.85
CA PRO A 179 -13.56 -4.69 14.85
C PRO A 179 -14.17 -6.10 14.94
N ARG A 180 -15.50 -6.21 14.79
CA ARG A 180 -16.20 -7.51 14.81
C ARG A 180 -15.96 -8.32 13.55
N ARG A 181 -15.63 -7.68 12.44
CA ARG A 181 -15.43 -8.32 11.12
C ARG A 181 -13.99 -8.75 10.86
N LEU A 182 -13.01 -8.14 11.54
CA LEU A 182 -11.57 -8.41 11.32
C LEU A 182 -11.21 -9.90 11.39
N PRO A 183 -11.69 -10.72 12.36
CA PRO A 183 -11.35 -12.14 12.42
C PRO A 183 -11.74 -12.89 11.13
N ALA A 184 -12.97 -12.70 10.66
CA ALA A 184 -13.46 -13.34 9.45
C ALA A 184 -12.74 -12.83 8.19
N LEU A 185 -12.38 -11.54 8.15
CA LEU A 185 -11.63 -10.95 7.04
C LEU A 185 -10.21 -11.53 6.97
N LEU A 186 -9.53 -11.64 8.11
CA LEU A 186 -8.19 -12.22 8.20
C LEU A 186 -8.18 -13.68 7.73
N GLN A 187 -9.07 -14.49 8.28
CA GLN A 187 -9.21 -15.90 7.91
C GLN A 187 -9.53 -16.05 6.42
N ARG A 188 -10.50 -15.29 5.90
CA ARG A 188 -10.93 -15.37 4.50
C ARG A 188 -9.84 -14.94 3.52
N SER A 189 -9.06 -13.94 3.86
CA SER A 189 -8.00 -13.40 2.98
C SER A 189 -6.67 -14.14 3.10
N ARG A 190 -6.42 -14.81 4.22
CA ARG A 190 -5.11 -15.35 4.61
C ARG A 190 -4.05 -14.24 4.68
N ALA A 191 -4.48 -13.04 5.06
CA ALA A 191 -3.59 -11.89 5.26
C ALA A 191 -2.86 -11.99 6.60
N ASP A 192 -1.71 -11.35 6.68
CA ASP A 192 -0.89 -11.25 7.90
C ASP A 192 -1.06 -9.87 8.55
N ALA A 193 -1.57 -8.88 7.81
CA ALA A 193 -1.74 -7.49 8.23
C ALA A 193 -2.99 -6.85 7.64
N PHE A 194 -3.34 -5.67 8.12
CA PHE A 194 -4.36 -4.81 7.52
C PHE A 194 -3.77 -3.48 7.06
N THR A 195 -4.21 -3.01 5.89
CA THR A 195 -3.98 -1.66 5.40
C THR A 195 -5.31 -0.93 5.40
N LEU A 196 -5.55 -0.07 6.40
CA LEU A 196 -6.85 0.56 6.64
C LEU A 196 -6.83 2.02 6.18
N HIS A 197 -7.89 2.44 5.47
CA HIS A 197 -8.10 3.86 5.25
C HIS A 197 -8.37 4.56 6.59
N HIS A 198 -7.83 5.76 6.78
CA HIS A 198 -7.90 6.51 8.04
C HIS A 198 -9.33 6.69 8.58
N SER A 199 -10.34 6.74 7.70
CA SER A 199 -11.75 6.87 8.08
C SER A 199 -12.33 5.65 8.80
N VAL A 200 -11.70 4.48 8.70
CA VAL A 200 -12.13 3.24 9.35
C VAL A 200 -11.11 2.69 10.36
N ALA A 201 -9.94 3.31 10.44
CA ALA A 201 -8.86 2.95 11.36
C ALA A 201 -9.11 3.51 12.78
N SER A 202 -10.18 3.04 13.45
CA SER A 202 -10.47 3.43 14.83
C SER A 202 -9.51 2.76 15.83
N PRO A 203 -9.29 3.35 17.03
CA PRO A 203 -8.50 2.70 18.08
C PRO A 203 -8.98 1.28 18.40
N ALA A 204 -10.29 1.05 18.39
CA ALA A 204 -10.88 -0.28 18.60
C ALA A 204 -10.56 -1.26 17.46
N ALA A 205 -10.51 -0.78 16.20
CA ALA A 205 -10.13 -1.61 15.06
C ALA A 205 -8.64 -1.99 15.12
N ILE A 206 -7.77 -1.03 15.48
CA ILE A 206 -6.32 -1.27 15.64
C ILE A 206 -6.07 -2.26 16.77
N ALA A 207 -6.65 -2.02 17.96
CA ALA A 207 -6.51 -2.93 19.10
C ALA A 207 -6.99 -4.35 18.76
N ARG A 208 -8.14 -4.45 18.10
CA ARG A 208 -8.69 -5.77 17.70
C ARG A 208 -7.81 -6.49 16.67
N ALA A 209 -7.24 -5.78 15.71
CA ALA A 209 -6.26 -6.36 14.77
C ALA A 209 -5.03 -6.88 15.52
N HIS A 210 -4.53 -6.13 16.48
CA HIS A 210 -3.40 -6.53 17.31
C HIS A 210 -3.68 -7.78 18.18
N GLU A 211 -4.87 -7.91 18.74
CA GLU A 211 -5.29 -9.13 19.45
C GLU A 211 -5.28 -10.37 18.54
N LEU A 212 -5.48 -10.17 17.24
CA LEU A 212 -5.41 -11.23 16.22
C LEU A 212 -3.98 -11.45 15.69
N GLY A 213 -2.98 -10.73 16.21
CA GLY A 213 -1.60 -10.78 15.75
C GLY A 213 -1.35 -10.02 14.44
N ALA A 214 -2.32 -9.25 13.93
CA ALA A 214 -2.22 -8.55 12.67
C ALA A 214 -1.81 -7.08 12.88
N PRO A 215 -0.64 -6.63 12.35
CA PRO A 215 -0.26 -5.23 12.30
C PRO A 215 -1.20 -4.39 11.44
N VAL A 216 -1.27 -3.08 11.72
CA VAL A 216 -2.15 -2.15 11.02
C VAL A 216 -1.36 -0.98 10.44
N TYR A 217 -1.42 -0.84 9.11
CA TYR A 217 -0.93 0.31 8.37
C TYR A 217 -2.11 1.19 7.96
N VAL A 218 -1.96 2.50 8.06
CA VAL A 218 -3.08 3.43 7.80
C VAL A 218 -2.77 4.37 6.63
N TRP A 219 -3.67 4.44 5.66
CA TRP A 219 -3.59 5.24 4.43
C TRP A 219 -4.84 6.12 4.23
N THR A 220 -4.87 7.16 3.44
CA THR A 220 -3.72 8.00 3.18
C THR A 220 -3.78 9.12 4.20
N VAL A 221 -2.69 9.44 4.86
CA VAL A 221 -2.66 10.36 6.00
C VAL A 221 -1.67 11.48 5.71
N ASP A 222 -2.19 12.64 5.32
CA ASP A 222 -1.42 13.82 4.93
C ASP A 222 -1.57 14.99 5.95
N ASP A 223 -2.16 14.70 7.12
CA ASP A 223 -2.33 15.67 8.22
C ASP A 223 -1.48 15.23 9.44
N PRO A 224 -0.52 16.05 9.89
CA PRO A 224 0.35 15.71 11.03
C PRO A 224 -0.43 15.41 12.32
N ALA A 225 -1.53 16.12 12.60
CA ALA A 225 -2.35 15.88 13.78
C ALA A 225 -3.05 14.51 13.71
N LEU A 226 -3.42 14.06 12.50
CA LEU A 226 -3.98 12.74 12.28
C LEU A 226 -2.89 11.66 12.42
N VAL A 227 -1.66 11.90 11.95
CA VAL A 227 -0.52 11.00 12.17
C VAL A 227 -0.33 10.74 13.65
N GLU A 228 -0.18 11.79 14.48
CA GLU A 228 0.00 11.66 15.92
C GLU A 228 -1.14 10.87 16.59
N ARG A 229 -2.39 11.16 16.21
CA ARG A 229 -3.56 10.45 16.75
C ARG A 229 -3.54 8.97 16.43
N LEU A 230 -3.17 8.59 15.20
CA LEU A 230 -3.12 7.20 14.77
C LEU A 230 -1.94 6.44 15.40
N VAL A 231 -0.79 7.09 15.53
CA VAL A 231 0.38 6.54 16.23
C VAL A 231 0.05 6.30 17.71
N ARG A 232 -0.60 7.27 18.38
CA ARG A 232 -1.10 7.07 19.76
C ARG A 232 -2.14 5.97 19.87
N ALA A 233 -2.92 5.72 18.82
CA ALA A 233 -3.86 4.59 18.76
C ALA A 233 -3.19 3.25 18.49
N GLY A 234 -1.87 3.23 18.20
CA GLY A 234 -1.08 2.03 18.00
C GLY A 234 -0.92 1.59 16.56
N ALA A 235 -1.11 2.46 15.57
CA ALA A 235 -0.83 2.13 14.17
C ALA A 235 0.64 1.72 14.00
N ASP A 236 0.90 0.61 13.29
CA ASP A 236 2.26 0.10 13.03
C ASP A 236 2.94 0.82 11.87
N GLY A 237 2.17 1.47 10.99
CA GLY A 237 2.70 2.30 9.92
C GLY A 237 1.70 3.33 9.42
N ILE A 238 2.24 4.43 8.92
CA ILE A 238 1.49 5.53 8.33
C ILE A 238 1.94 5.69 6.87
N ILE A 239 0.98 5.63 5.97
CA ILE A 239 1.17 5.76 4.53
C ILE A 239 0.68 7.16 4.11
N THR A 240 1.60 7.98 3.60
CA THR A 240 1.36 9.39 3.27
C THR A 240 1.82 9.76 1.86
N ASN A 241 1.14 10.72 1.24
CA ASN A 241 1.60 11.35 0.01
C ASN A 241 2.73 12.35 0.26
N ASP A 242 2.74 12.97 1.45
CA ASP A 242 3.69 14.01 1.82
C ASP A 242 4.53 13.58 3.03
N PRO A 243 5.73 13.01 2.84
CA PRO A 243 6.58 12.59 3.95
C PRO A 243 6.98 13.68 4.95
N ARG A 244 6.82 14.96 4.58
CA ARG A 244 7.10 16.08 5.50
C ARG A 244 6.17 16.09 6.72
N VAL A 245 5.03 15.38 6.67
CA VAL A 245 4.13 15.21 7.83
C VAL A 245 4.80 14.48 8.99
N PHE A 246 5.92 13.81 8.75
CA PHE A 246 6.71 13.11 9.78
C PHE A 246 7.76 14.02 10.46
N THR A 247 7.96 15.24 9.95
CA THR A 247 8.97 16.18 10.52
C THR A 247 8.61 16.52 11.96
N GLY A 248 9.57 16.37 12.86
CA GLY A 248 9.39 16.64 14.30
C GLY A 248 8.70 15.52 15.09
N LEU A 249 8.24 14.45 14.43
CA LEU A 249 7.74 13.27 15.12
C LEU A 249 8.91 12.35 15.46
N THR A 250 9.12 12.07 16.75
CA THR A 250 10.07 11.04 17.19
C THR A 250 9.54 9.66 16.81
N ALA A 251 10.33 8.95 16.02
CA ALA A 251 10.04 7.55 15.63
C ALA A 251 10.27 6.59 16.79
#